data_d231af31645a6cb8d3dc3256b8b029b1
#
_entry.id   d231af31645a6cb8d3dc3256b8b029b1
#
_cell.length_a   1.000
_cell.length_b   1.000
_cell.length_c   1.000
_cell.angle_alpha   90.00
_cell.angle_beta   90.00
_cell.angle_gamma   90.00
#
_symmetry.space_group_name_H-M   'P 1'
#
loop_
_entity.id
_entity.type
_entity.pdbx_description
1 polymer ?
#
loop_
_entity_poly.entity_id
_entity_poly.type
_entity_poly.pdbx_seq_one_letter_code
_entity_poly.pdbx_strand_id
1 'polypeptide(L)'
;MKETSAINPQRRRRRAMGWSVVLILILAMVLPSLGYVMAQTGDQPQPQYFEDVNPRSETWRAVRDDTPGFTAMQGPYVTNTLISNVGQNWRQFRSGPLMFYGGWFLIAMPLLIGAFYLIMGTVKLEHGRAGKTIVRWKGYERLLHWTVATLFIILAITGLSLLFGRTVLIPVFGAEGFSAYAQGAMFVHNFVGPAFSIALLIMIVLWAKDNIPTRVDLEWFKQGGGIVKKTHPPAGKMNGGEKAWFWLGVFGLGLAVSITGLVLDFPIFGQTRDVMAWTQSLHAIAAIFWIGLFFGHVYIGTLGTEGAFEGMARGRSDINWAKQHHDLWYEEQIAKGEVPLTVEEEERAKHDKSVAHQPRHS
;
A
#
# COMPACT_ATOMS: atom_id res chain seq x y z
N MET A 1 -9.14 -28.11 -40.49
CA MET A 1 -9.91 -26.87 -40.38
C MET A 1 -9.72 -26.36 -38.95
N LYS A 2 -9.03 -25.23 -38.77
CA LYS A 2 -8.90 -24.58 -37.46
C LYS A 2 -10.18 -23.79 -37.24
N GLU A 3 -11.00 -24.23 -36.27
CA GLU A 3 -12.09 -23.41 -35.77
C GLU A 3 -11.53 -22.12 -35.16
N THR A 4 -11.77 -21.02 -35.86
CA THR A 4 -11.56 -19.68 -35.30
C THR A 4 -12.64 -19.48 -34.24
N SER A 5 -12.30 -19.73 -32.94
CA SER A 5 -13.21 -19.46 -31.81
C SER A 5 -13.56 -17.98 -31.83
N ALA A 6 -14.76 -17.64 -32.20
CA ALA A 6 -15.29 -16.28 -32.17
C ALA A 6 -15.21 -15.74 -30.76
N ILE A 7 -14.41 -14.70 -30.58
CA ILE A 7 -14.23 -14.04 -29.27
C ILE A 7 -15.60 -13.51 -28.82
N ASN A 8 -16.08 -13.94 -27.66
CA ASN A 8 -17.36 -13.52 -27.08
C ASN A 8 -17.47 -11.98 -27.08
N PRO A 9 -18.52 -11.38 -27.71
CA PRO A 9 -18.67 -9.93 -27.83
C PRO A 9 -18.60 -9.18 -26.50
N GLN A 10 -19.11 -9.78 -25.41
CA GLN A 10 -19.04 -9.18 -24.06
C GLN A 10 -17.59 -9.10 -23.56
N ARG A 11 -16.77 -10.11 -23.83
CA ARG A 11 -15.34 -10.11 -23.46
C ARG A 11 -14.57 -9.05 -24.26
N ARG A 12 -14.90 -8.87 -25.54
CA ARG A 12 -14.30 -7.82 -26.40
C ARG A 12 -14.65 -6.43 -25.88
N ARG A 13 -15.92 -6.18 -25.50
CA ARG A 13 -16.39 -4.91 -24.92
C ARG A 13 -15.71 -4.59 -23.57
N ARG A 14 -15.59 -5.57 -22.66
CA ARG A 14 -14.89 -5.41 -21.39
C ARG A 14 -13.42 -5.06 -21.57
N ARG A 15 -12.72 -5.75 -22.49
CA ARG A 15 -11.33 -5.44 -22.81
C ARG A 15 -11.15 -4.05 -23.42
N ALA A 16 -12.02 -3.66 -24.36
CA ALA A 16 -11.98 -2.31 -24.92
C ALA A 16 -12.16 -1.24 -23.84
N MET A 17 -13.11 -1.43 -22.93
CA MET A 17 -13.33 -0.52 -21.79
C MET A 17 -12.11 -0.42 -20.87
N GLY A 18 -11.45 -1.56 -20.57
CA GLY A 18 -10.20 -1.56 -19.80
C GLY A 18 -9.08 -0.77 -20.47
N TRP A 19 -8.85 -0.98 -21.77
CA TRP A 19 -7.86 -0.21 -22.52
C TRP A 19 -8.18 1.27 -22.63
N SER A 20 -9.48 1.65 -22.73
CA SER A 20 -9.90 3.04 -22.70
C SER A 20 -9.57 3.72 -21.37
N VAL A 21 -9.76 3.04 -20.23
CA VAL A 21 -9.37 3.56 -18.92
C VAL A 21 -7.86 3.79 -18.84
N VAL A 22 -7.05 2.83 -19.30
CA VAL A 22 -5.57 2.97 -19.37
C VAL A 22 -5.17 4.18 -20.21
N LEU A 23 -5.77 4.34 -21.41
CA LEU A 23 -5.49 5.47 -22.28
C LEU A 23 -5.87 6.81 -21.65
N ILE A 24 -7.04 6.90 -21.04
CA ILE A 24 -7.50 8.12 -20.33
C ILE A 24 -6.52 8.48 -19.20
N LEU A 25 -6.07 7.50 -18.41
CA LEU A 25 -5.11 7.74 -17.33
C LEU A 25 -3.76 8.23 -17.87
N ILE A 26 -3.25 7.65 -18.94
CA ILE A 26 -2.01 8.10 -19.58
C ILE A 26 -2.17 9.55 -20.05
N LEU A 27 -3.26 9.87 -20.75
CA LEU A 27 -3.55 11.23 -21.22
C LEU A 27 -3.70 12.22 -20.04
N ALA A 28 -4.41 11.83 -18.99
CA ALA A 28 -4.59 12.67 -17.80
C ALA A 28 -3.29 12.95 -17.02
N MET A 29 -2.31 12.07 -17.09
CA MET A 29 -0.99 12.27 -16.49
C MET A 29 -0.05 13.08 -17.41
N VAL A 30 -0.08 12.85 -18.73
CA VAL A 30 0.85 13.44 -19.69
C VAL A 30 0.44 14.86 -20.07
N LEU A 31 -0.84 15.13 -20.32
CA LEU A 31 -1.30 16.44 -20.78
C LEU A 31 -0.99 17.59 -19.80
N PRO A 32 -1.26 17.47 -18.49
CA PRO A 32 -0.90 18.53 -17.54
C PRO A 32 0.61 18.73 -17.42
N SER A 33 1.40 17.65 -17.51
CA SER A 33 2.86 17.70 -17.45
C SER A 33 3.45 18.43 -18.66
N LEU A 34 2.90 18.20 -19.86
CA LEU A 34 3.28 18.92 -21.08
C LEU A 34 2.92 20.41 -20.97
N GLY A 35 1.73 20.74 -20.48
CA GLY A 35 1.31 22.12 -20.24
C GLY A 35 2.24 22.85 -19.27
N TYR A 36 2.67 22.17 -18.19
CA TYR A 36 3.61 22.72 -17.22
C TYR A 36 5.00 22.97 -17.84
N VAL A 37 5.53 22.01 -18.60
CA VAL A 37 6.81 22.14 -19.30
C VAL A 37 6.75 23.26 -20.34
N MET A 38 5.67 23.33 -21.14
CA MET A 38 5.49 24.40 -22.12
C MET A 38 5.38 25.80 -21.49
N ALA A 39 4.73 25.90 -20.32
CA ALA A 39 4.65 27.13 -19.55
C ALA A 39 6.01 27.57 -18.98
N GLN A 40 6.91 26.63 -18.67
CA GLN A 40 8.27 26.95 -18.21
C GLN A 40 9.25 27.26 -19.34
N THR A 41 9.03 26.74 -20.55
CA THR A 41 9.91 27.01 -21.71
C THR A 41 9.51 28.25 -22.50
N GLY A 42 8.33 28.84 -22.24
CA GLY A 42 7.97 30.13 -22.79
C GLY A 42 8.81 31.24 -22.14
N ASP A 43 9.38 32.13 -22.95
CA ASP A 43 9.99 33.38 -22.49
C ASP A 43 8.94 34.14 -21.68
N GLN A 44 8.88 33.91 -20.38
CA GLN A 44 8.14 34.74 -19.47
C GLN A 44 8.87 36.07 -19.42
N PRO A 45 8.24 37.18 -19.78
CA PRO A 45 8.84 38.49 -19.56
C PRO A 45 9.20 38.54 -18.06
N GLN A 46 10.49 38.59 -17.79
CA GLN A 46 10.97 38.78 -16.41
C GLN A 46 10.24 39.99 -15.87
N PRO A 47 9.46 39.85 -14.77
CA PRO A 47 8.83 41.02 -14.20
C PRO A 47 9.95 42.02 -13.89
N GLN A 48 9.89 43.21 -14.47
CA GLN A 48 10.73 44.31 -14.04
C GLN A 48 10.39 44.59 -12.58
N TYR A 49 11.16 43.98 -11.70
CA TYR A 49 11.04 44.24 -10.26
C TYR A 49 11.58 45.66 -10.06
N PHE A 50 10.72 46.54 -9.66
CA PHE A 50 11.12 47.84 -9.08
C PHE A 50 11.83 47.50 -7.76
N GLU A 51 13.17 47.39 -7.81
CA GLU A 51 14.00 47.01 -6.65
C GLU A 51 13.79 47.95 -5.45
N ASP A 52 13.36 49.18 -5.71
CA ASP A 52 13.22 50.21 -4.68
C ASP A 52 11.86 50.25 -3.96
N VAL A 53 10.87 49.46 -4.37
CA VAL A 53 9.48 49.60 -3.86
C VAL A 53 9.12 48.61 -2.74
N ASN A 54 9.87 47.53 -2.56
CA ASN A 54 9.58 46.54 -1.49
C ASN A 54 10.86 46.08 -0.79
N PRO A 55 11.25 46.70 0.33
CA PRO A 55 12.45 46.27 1.10
C PRO A 55 12.37 44.87 1.66
N ARG A 56 11.15 44.24 1.69
CA ARG A 56 10.97 42.83 2.10
C ARG A 56 11.28 41.84 0.99
N SER A 57 11.43 42.31 -0.27
CA SER A 57 11.70 41.42 -1.41
C SER A 57 13.06 40.73 -1.30
N GLU A 58 14.06 41.38 -0.72
CA GLU A 58 15.39 40.77 -0.49
C GLU A 58 15.34 39.60 0.46
N THR A 59 14.57 39.70 1.54
CA THR A 59 14.38 38.58 2.48
C THR A 59 13.73 37.39 1.81
N TRP A 60 12.72 37.62 0.97
CA TRP A 60 12.08 36.56 0.20
C TRP A 60 12.96 35.97 -0.89
N ARG A 61 13.82 36.76 -1.54
CA ARG A 61 14.83 36.24 -2.45
C ARG A 61 15.83 35.38 -1.70
N ALA A 62 16.38 35.83 -0.58
CA ALA A 62 17.28 35.08 0.25
C ALA A 62 16.67 33.71 0.71
N VAL A 63 15.36 33.70 1.05
CA VAL A 63 14.65 32.47 1.37
C VAL A 63 14.55 31.53 0.16
N ARG A 64 14.34 32.05 -1.05
CA ARG A 64 14.27 31.23 -2.27
C ARG A 64 15.63 30.74 -2.73
N ASP A 65 16.64 31.57 -2.58
CA ASP A 65 18.01 31.31 -3.06
C ASP A 65 18.85 30.53 -2.04
N ASP A 66 18.21 30.00 -0.99
CA ASP A 66 18.85 29.23 0.07
C ASP A 66 19.96 29.98 0.82
N THR A 67 19.83 31.31 0.88
CA THR A 67 20.77 32.16 1.60
C THR A 67 20.48 32.07 3.10
N PRO A 68 21.43 31.61 3.93
CA PRO A 68 21.22 31.52 5.37
C PRO A 68 21.07 32.91 5.99
N GLY A 69 20.06 33.08 6.85
CA GLY A 69 19.91 34.27 7.68
C GLY A 69 20.07 33.89 9.16
N PHE A 70 20.63 34.80 9.95
CA PHE A 70 20.93 34.56 11.35
C PHE A 70 20.24 35.58 12.24
N THR A 71 19.87 35.14 13.44
CA THR A 71 19.29 35.96 14.51
C THR A 71 19.97 35.67 15.84
N ALA A 72 19.94 36.63 16.76
CA ALA A 72 20.40 36.42 18.11
C ALA A 72 19.41 35.60 18.98
N MET A 73 18.22 35.27 18.45
CA MET A 73 17.22 34.48 19.16
C MET A 73 17.73 33.08 19.42
N GLN A 74 17.62 32.63 20.66
CA GLN A 74 17.95 31.28 21.07
C GLN A 74 16.69 30.54 21.49
N GLY A 75 16.53 29.32 21.01
CA GLY A 75 15.44 28.44 21.35
C GLY A 75 15.79 27.00 21.03
N PRO A 76 15.10 26.02 21.63
CA PRO A 76 15.47 24.61 21.50
C PRO A 76 15.43 24.08 20.06
N TYR A 77 14.67 24.75 19.17
CA TYR A 77 14.48 24.28 17.79
C TYR A 77 14.88 25.31 16.73
N VAL A 78 15.23 26.54 17.10
CA VAL A 78 15.44 27.67 16.17
C VAL A 78 16.63 28.54 16.53
N THR A 79 17.59 28.01 17.25
CA THR A 79 18.77 28.77 17.68
C THR A 79 19.45 29.42 16.48
N ASN A 80 19.58 30.75 16.53
CA ASN A 80 20.23 31.60 15.54
C ASN A 80 19.64 31.54 14.11
N THR A 81 18.49 30.92 13.87
CA THR A 81 17.91 30.79 12.53
C THR A 81 16.91 31.92 12.27
N LEU A 82 17.23 32.83 11.33
CA LEU A 82 16.30 33.84 10.84
C LEU A 82 15.53 33.33 9.62
N ILE A 83 16.21 32.64 8.72
CA ILE A 83 15.66 32.07 7.48
C ILE A 83 15.86 30.56 7.53
N SER A 84 14.77 29.81 7.33
CA SER A 84 14.79 28.34 7.23
C SER A 84 14.34 27.93 5.82
N ASN A 85 15.29 27.74 4.94
CA ASN A 85 15.05 27.33 3.56
C ASN A 85 14.46 25.92 3.49
N VAL A 86 14.92 25.01 4.36
CA VAL A 86 14.40 23.66 4.44
C VAL A 86 12.90 23.64 4.72
N GLY A 87 12.40 24.52 5.59
CA GLY A 87 10.95 24.65 5.86
C GLY A 87 10.17 25.11 4.65
N GLN A 88 10.71 26.06 3.85
CA GLN A 88 10.08 26.55 2.62
C GLN A 88 10.13 25.48 1.52
N ASN A 89 11.26 24.84 1.31
CA ASN A 89 11.45 23.77 0.34
C ASN A 89 10.54 22.57 0.66
N TRP A 90 10.45 22.18 1.93
CA TRP A 90 9.51 21.15 2.38
C TRP A 90 8.06 21.54 2.08
N ARG A 91 7.66 22.77 2.39
CA ARG A 91 6.29 23.24 2.12
C ARG A 91 5.96 23.22 0.64
N GLN A 92 6.89 23.66 -0.23
CA GLN A 92 6.72 23.65 -1.68
C GLN A 92 6.63 22.22 -2.20
N PHE A 93 7.52 21.35 -1.77
CA PHE A 93 7.50 19.91 -2.15
C PHE A 93 6.21 19.23 -1.71
N ARG A 94 5.83 19.40 -0.43
CA ARG A 94 4.62 18.78 0.13
C ARG A 94 3.35 19.25 -0.59
N SER A 95 3.20 20.58 -0.77
CA SER A 95 1.97 21.17 -1.32
C SER A 95 1.92 21.20 -2.85
N GLY A 96 3.01 20.90 -3.53
CA GLY A 96 3.12 20.78 -4.98
C GLY A 96 3.33 19.34 -5.43
N PRO A 97 4.57 18.91 -5.72
CA PRO A 97 4.84 17.60 -6.32
C PRO A 97 4.26 16.42 -5.54
N LEU A 98 4.43 16.39 -4.21
CA LEU A 98 3.96 15.27 -3.40
C LEU A 98 2.44 15.13 -3.47
N MET A 99 1.70 16.21 -3.28
CA MET A 99 0.23 16.16 -3.37
C MET A 99 -0.25 15.87 -4.79
N PHE A 100 0.35 16.48 -5.79
CA PHE A 100 -0.07 16.31 -7.18
C PHE A 100 0.20 14.89 -7.67
N TYR A 101 1.45 14.44 -7.67
CA TYR A 101 1.80 13.11 -8.18
C TYR A 101 1.32 11.98 -7.25
N GLY A 102 1.38 12.19 -5.93
CA GLY A 102 0.87 11.22 -4.95
C GLY A 102 -0.63 11.04 -5.06
N GLY A 103 -1.40 12.11 -5.24
CA GLY A 103 -2.85 12.04 -5.44
C GLY A 103 -3.21 11.30 -6.74
N TRP A 104 -2.56 11.64 -7.86
CA TRP A 104 -2.76 10.94 -9.12
C TRP A 104 -2.36 9.46 -9.06
N PHE A 105 -1.27 9.13 -8.38
CA PHE A 105 -0.85 7.74 -8.17
C PHE A 105 -1.93 6.95 -7.41
N LEU A 106 -2.47 7.49 -6.31
CA LEU A 106 -3.51 6.85 -5.52
C LEU A 106 -4.83 6.67 -6.28
N ILE A 107 -5.17 7.57 -7.18
CA ILE A 107 -6.35 7.44 -8.06
C ILE A 107 -6.06 6.45 -9.19
N ALA A 108 -4.88 6.52 -9.80
CA ALA A 108 -4.51 5.67 -10.92
C ALA A 108 -4.43 4.18 -10.54
N MET A 109 -3.94 3.84 -9.35
CA MET A 109 -3.78 2.45 -8.93
C MET A 109 -5.08 1.64 -8.93
N PRO A 110 -6.16 2.04 -8.24
CA PRO A 110 -7.41 1.29 -8.30
C PRO A 110 -8.05 1.30 -9.70
N LEU A 111 -7.88 2.37 -10.49
CA LEU A 111 -8.38 2.42 -11.87
C LEU A 111 -7.61 1.47 -12.79
N LEU A 112 -6.28 1.38 -12.66
CA LEU A 112 -5.46 0.42 -13.41
C LEU A 112 -5.78 -1.02 -13.02
N ILE A 113 -5.98 -1.30 -11.73
CA ILE A 113 -6.41 -2.61 -11.25
C ILE A 113 -7.80 -2.94 -11.80
N GLY A 114 -8.74 -1.99 -11.79
CA GLY A 114 -10.06 -2.14 -12.39
C GLY A 114 -9.99 -2.42 -13.90
N ALA A 115 -9.16 -1.68 -14.63
CA ALA A 115 -8.90 -1.91 -16.06
C ALA A 115 -8.28 -3.30 -16.30
N PHE A 116 -7.31 -3.68 -15.49
CA PHE A 116 -6.70 -5.01 -15.55
C PHE A 116 -7.74 -6.11 -15.33
N TYR A 117 -8.60 -5.97 -14.32
CA TYR A 117 -9.71 -6.89 -14.08
C TYR A 117 -10.68 -6.98 -15.26
N LEU A 118 -11.01 -5.85 -15.91
CA LEU A 118 -11.88 -5.84 -17.08
C LEU A 118 -11.25 -6.55 -18.29
N ILE A 119 -9.92 -6.48 -18.44
CA ILE A 119 -9.17 -7.10 -19.53
C ILE A 119 -8.95 -8.60 -19.29
N MET A 120 -8.44 -8.96 -18.11
CA MET A 120 -7.99 -10.32 -17.78
C MET A 120 -9.08 -11.15 -17.10
N GLY A 121 -9.96 -10.52 -16.31
CA GLY A 121 -10.94 -11.20 -15.46
C GLY A 121 -10.29 -11.83 -14.23
N THR A 122 -11.03 -12.70 -13.55
CA THR A 122 -10.56 -13.50 -12.41
C THR A 122 -9.77 -14.71 -12.92
N VAL A 123 -8.65 -15.04 -12.29
CA VAL A 123 -7.96 -16.33 -12.44
C VAL A 123 -8.82 -17.40 -11.76
N LYS A 124 -9.43 -18.25 -12.57
CA LYS A 124 -10.35 -19.29 -12.11
C LYS A 124 -9.61 -20.60 -11.83
N LEU A 125 -10.20 -21.42 -10.97
CA LEU A 125 -9.78 -22.80 -10.77
C LEU A 125 -10.11 -23.65 -12.01
N GLU A 126 -9.09 -24.29 -12.60
CA GLU A 126 -9.26 -25.11 -13.82
C GLU A 126 -10.17 -26.32 -13.59
N HIS A 127 -10.04 -26.93 -12.41
CA HIS A 127 -10.84 -28.09 -12.00
C HIS A 127 -11.99 -27.75 -11.06
N GLY A 128 -12.33 -26.45 -10.91
CA GLY A 128 -13.33 -26.01 -9.95
C GLY A 128 -12.94 -26.27 -8.50
N ARG A 129 -13.90 -26.18 -7.59
CA ARG A 129 -13.69 -26.44 -6.16
C ARG A 129 -13.77 -27.94 -5.88
N ALA A 130 -12.83 -28.47 -5.12
CA ALA A 130 -12.79 -29.89 -4.76
C ALA A 130 -13.75 -30.24 -3.62
N GLY A 131 -14.27 -29.26 -2.88
CA GLY A 131 -15.07 -29.49 -1.68
C GLY A 131 -14.29 -30.02 -0.46
N LYS A 132 -12.97 -30.18 -0.59
CA LYS A 132 -12.05 -30.53 0.49
C LYS A 132 -11.04 -29.43 0.68
N THR A 133 -10.66 -29.17 1.92
CA THR A 133 -9.76 -28.07 2.29
C THR A 133 -8.59 -28.57 3.12
N ILE A 134 -7.49 -27.86 3.08
CA ILE A 134 -6.27 -28.10 3.85
C ILE A 134 -5.90 -26.85 4.68
N VAL A 135 -5.34 -27.02 5.87
CA VAL A 135 -4.94 -25.91 6.74
C VAL A 135 -3.77 -25.16 6.11
N ARG A 136 -3.95 -23.87 5.86
CA ARG A 136 -2.89 -22.97 5.35
C ARG A 136 -2.39 -21.98 6.40
N TRP A 137 -3.30 -21.38 7.15
CA TRP A 137 -2.99 -20.35 8.15
C TRP A 137 -3.56 -20.73 9.52
N LYS A 138 -2.71 -20.68 10.53
CA LYS A 138 -3.12 -20.89 11.92
C LYS A 138 -3.92 -19.69 12.44
N GLY A 139 -4.69 -19.89 13.51
CA GLY A 139 -5.55 -18.85 14.07
C GLY A 139 -4.79 -17.58 14.48
N TYR A 140 -3.62 -17.72 15.09
CA TYR A 140 -2.80 -16.56 15.49
C TYR A 140 -2.18 -15.81 14.30
N GLU A 141 -1.83 -16.48 13.20
CA GLU A 141 -1.32 -15.86 11.98
C GLU A 141 -2.41 -14.98 11.34
N ARG A 142 -3.64 -15.47 11.32
CA ARG A 142 -4.80 -14.75 10.83
C ARG A 142 -5.18 -13.57 11.72
N LEU A 143 -5.17 -13.76 13.04
CA LEU A 143 -5.41 -12.67 14.00
C LEU A 143 -4.41 -11.55 13.79
N LEU A 144 -3.12 -11.89 13.68
CA LEU A 144 -2.07 -10.92 13.43
C LEU A 144 -2.25 -10.19 12.10
N HIS A 145 -2.56 -10.92 11.01
CA HIS A 145 -2.84 -10.32 9.72
C HIS A 145 -3.98 -9.31 9.79
N TRP A 146 -5.12 -9.69 10.36
CA TRP A 146 -6.28 -8.82 10.44
C TRP A 146 -6.08 -7.64 11.40
N THR A 147 -5.28 -7.82 12.45
CA THR A 147 -4.87 -6.73 13.33
C THR A 147 -4.02 -5.71 12.55
N VAL A 148 -2.97 -6.15 11.86
CA VAL A 148 -2.10 -5.27 11.06
C VAL A 148 -2.91 -4.60 9.95
N ALA A 149 -3.78 -5.34 9.25
CA ALA A 149 -4.63 -4.79 8.19
C ALA A 149 -5.59 -3.71 8.71
N THR A 150 -6.23 -3.93 9.86
CA THR A 150 -7.15 -2.95 10.46
C THR A 150 -6.41 -1.68 10.88
N LEU A 151 -5.27 -1.83 11.59
CA LEU A 151 -4.46 -0.69 12.00
C LEU A 151 -3.91 0.07 10.78
N PHE A 152 -3.47 -0.64 9.72
CA PHE A 152 -3.05 -0.03 8.47
C PHE A 152 -4.15 0.80 7.82
N ILE A 153 -5.38 0.28 7.73
CA ILE A 153 -6.52 1.00 7.14
C ILE A 153 -6.83 2.27 7.94
N ILE A 154 -6.84 2.20 9.28
CA ILE A 154 -7.03 3.36 10.14
C ILE A 154 -5.95 4.41 9.89
N LEU A 155 -4.67 4.00 9.84
CA LEU A 155 -3.55 4.89 9.57
C LEU A 155 -3.59 5.47 8.16
N ALA A 156 -3.97 4.68 7.16
CA ALA A 156 -4.13 5.16 5.79
C ALA A 156 -5.22 6.23 5.68
N ILE A 157 -6.39 6.00 6.27
CA ILE A 157 -7.50 6.96 6.27
C ILE A 157 -7.11 8.25 6.98
N THR A 158 -6.57 8.15 8.19
CA THR A 158 -6.17 9.33 8.96
C THR A 158 -5.02 10.07 8.31
N GLY A 159 -3.98 9.37 7.84
CA GLY A 159 -2.83 9.97 7.16
C GLY A 159 -3.20 10.67 5.85
N LEU A 160 -4.01 10.04 5.00
CA LEU A 160 -4.51 10.66 3.77
C LEU A 160 -5.40 11.87 4.06
N SER A 161 -6.22 11.80 5.11
CA SER A 161 -7.04 12.94 5.55
C SER A 161 -6.18 14.12 6.00
N LEU A 162 -5.07 13.87 6.68
CA LEU A 162 -4.13 14.92 7.11
C LEU A 162 -3.33 15.48 5.91
N LEU A 163 -3.01 14.66 4.93
CA LEU A 163 -2.25 15.09 3.75
C LEU A 163 -3.13 15.85 2.74
N PHE A 164 -4.29 15.30 2.38
CA PHE A 164 -5.15 15.82 1.32
C PHE A 164 -6.37 16.57 1.84
N GLY A 165 -6.61 16.61 3.16
CA GLY A 165 -7.84 17.12 3.74
C GLY A 165 -8.14 18.57 3.39
N ARG A 166 -7.12 19.42 3.24
CA ARG A 166 -7.30 20.80 2.80
C ARG A 166 -7.96 20.89 1.43
N THR A 167 -7.61 19.98 0.53
CA THR A 167 -8.13 19.97 -0.85
C THR A 167 -9.45 19.22 -0.96
N VAL A 168 -9.62 18.14 -0.17
CA VAL A 168 -10.76 17.21 -0.31
C VAL A 168 -11.84 17.45 0.76
N LEU A 169 -11.45 17.68 2.02
CA LEU A 169 -12.38 17.72 3.14
C LEU A 169 -12.88 19.13 3.49
N ILE A 170 -12.05 20.16 3.33
CA ILE A 170 -12.50 21.56 3.57
C ILE A 170 -13.65 21.96 2.65
N PRO A 171 -13.69 21.62 1.35
CA PRO A 171 -14.83 21.93 0.52
C PRO A 171 -16.14 21.29 0.99
N VAL A 172 -16.07 20.18 1.74
CA VAL A 172 -17.22 19.42 2.24
C VAL A 172 -17.64 19.87 3.64
N PHE A 173 -16.67 20.01 4.56
CA PHE A 173 -16.92 20.25 5.99
C PHE A 173 -16.68 21.70 6.43
N GLY A 174 -16.17 22.55 5.55
CA GLY A 174 -15.66 23.88 5.90
C GLY A 174 -14.34 23.82 6.70
N ALA A 175 -13.76 24.97 6.95
CA ALA A 175 -12.47 25.08 7.63
C ALA A 175 -12.56 24.64 9.13
N GLU A 176 -13.63 25.00 9.82
CA GLU A 176 -13.84 24.66 11.22
C GLU A 176 -14.12 23.18 11.41
N GLY A 177 -15.03 22.60 10.59
CA GLY A 177 -15.33 21.17 10.62
C GLY A 177 -14.12 20.32 10.30
N PHE A 178 -13.33 20.72 9.30
CA PHE A 178 -12.08 20.03 9.00
C PHE A 178 -11.05 20.18 10.14
N SER A 179 -10.95 21.32 10.80
CA SER A 179 -10.03 21.51 11.92
C SER A 179 -10.36 20.58 13.10
N ALA A 180 -11.63 20.45 13.45
CA ALA A 180 -12.08 19.53 14.49
C ALA A 180 -11.78 18.06 14.12
N TYR A 181 -12.11 17.66 12.89
CA TYR A 181 -11.80 16.33 12.35
C TYR A 181 -10.28 16.05 12.37
N ALA A 182 -9.46 17.00 11.89
CA ALA A 182 -8.02 16.83 11.79
C ALA A 182 -7.33 16.62 13.14
N GLN A 183 -7.84 17.27 14.20
CA GLN A 183 -7.34 17.06 15.58
C GLN A 183 -7.60 15.61 16.02
N GLY A 184 -8.81 15.10 15.80
CA GLY A 184 -9.14 13.71 16.11
C GLY A 184 -8.34 12.72 15.24
N ALA A 185 -8.20 12.97 13.94
CA ALA A 185 -7.42 12.16 13.03
C ALA A 185 -5.93 12.12 13.42
N MET A 186 -5.35 13.26 13.80
CA MET A 186 -3.98 13.34 14.31
C MET A 186 -3.81 12.52 15.59
N PHE A 187 -4.72 12.66 16.56
CA PHE A 187 -4.70 11.88 17.80
C PHE A 187 -4.73 10.38 17.50
N VAL A 188 -5.69 9.94 16.68
CA VAL A 188 -5.80 8.52 16.29
C VAL A 188 -4.55 8.03 15.56
N HIS A 189 -4.03 8.82 14.61
CA HIS A 189 -2.84 8.48 13.85
C HIS A 189 -1.62 8.26 14.76
N ASN A 190 -1.36 9.18 15.66
CA ASN A 190 -0.21 9.13 16.56
C ASN A 190 -0.35 8.01 17.62
N PHE A 191 -1.58 7.67 18.04
CA PHE A 191 -1.79 6.62 19.03
C PHE A 191 -1.75 5.21 18.40
N VAL A 192 -2.30 5.08 17.19
CA VAL A 192 -2.36 3.81 16.46
C VAL A 192 -1.01 3.47 15.82
N GLY A 193 -0.20 4.47 15.42
CA GLY A 193 1.10 4.28 14.76
C GLY A 193 2.08 3.38 15.53
N PRO A 194 2.37 3.64 16.81
CA PRO A 194 3.23 2.77 17.62
C PRO A 194 2.68 1.34 17.77
N ALA A 195 1.37 1.19 18.00
CA ALA A 195 0.72 -0.13 18.09
C ALA A 195 0.84 -0.92 16.76
N PHE A 196 0.63 -0.24 15.64
CA PHE A 196 0.84 -0.79 14.31
C PHE A 196 2.30 -1.23 14.11
N SER A 197 3.27 -0.39 14.49
CA SER A 197 4.69 -0.69 14.35
C SER A 197 5.10 -1.95 15.10
N ILE A 198 4.56 -2.15 16.31
CA ILE A 198 4.79 -3.37 17.12
C ILE A 198 4.16 -4.59 16.42
N ALA A 199 2.90 -4.51 16.01
CA ALA A 199 2.21 -5.60 15.32
C ALA A 199 2.90 -5.97 13.99
N LEU A 200 3.35 -4.97 13.23
CA LEU A 200 4.10 -5.16 12.00
C LEU A 200 5.44 -5.88 12.25
N LEU A 201 6.17 -5.46 13.28
CA LEU A 201 7.45 -6.10 13.63
C LEU A 201 7.26 -7.56 14.01
N ILE A 202 6.22 -7.88 14.79
CA ILE A 202 5.84 -9.26 15.12
C ILE A 202 5.53 -10.05 13.83
N MET A 203 4.77 -9.47 12.89
CA MET A 203 4.47 -10.09 11.61
C MET A 203 5.73 -10.35 10.79
N ILE A 204 6.64 -9.40 10.70
CA ILE A 204 7.92 -9.55 9.99
C ILE A 204 8.70 -10.73 10.57
N VAL A 205 8.88 -10.79 11.90
CA VAL A 205 9.65 -11.84 12.56
C VAL A 205 9.02 -13.23 12.33
N LEU A 206 7.71 -13.34 12.48
CA LEU A 206 7.02 -14.63 12.35
C LEU A 206 6.99 -15.14 10.90
N TRP A 207 6.90 -14.26 9.92
CA TRP A 207 6.71 -14.65 8.53
C TRP A 207 7.99 -14.58 7.68
N ALA A 208 9.09 -14.01 8.18
CA ALA A 208 10.33 -13.88 7.45
C ALA A 208 10.83 -15.22 6.89
N LYS A 209 10.75 -16.30 7.69
CA LYS A 209 11.21 -17.64 7.29
C LYS A 209 10.46 -18.17 6.07
N ASP A 210 9.13 -18.02 6.03
CA ASP A 210 8.29 -18.50 4.93
C ASP A 210 8.47 -17.67 3.65
N ASN A 211 9.03 -16.46 3.79
CA ASN A 211 9.24 -15.51 2.70
C ASN A 211 10.68 -15.43 2.20
N ILE A 212 11.60 -16.30 2.66
CA ILE A 212 12.97 -16.34 2.13
C ILE A 212 12.93 -16.64 0.63
N PRO A 213 13.57 -15.80 -0.22
CA PRO A 213 13.62 -16.03 -1.66
C PRO A 213 14.33 -17.34 -2.00
N THR A 214 13.81 -18.05 -2.99
CA THR A 214 14.34 -19.32 -3.47
C THR A 214 14.49 -19.34 -4.99
N ARG A 215 15.14 -20.34 -5.55
CA ARG A 215 15.25 -20.48 -7.01
C ARG A 215 13.89 -20.69 -7.70
N VAL A 216 12.93 -21.26 -7.01
CA VAL A 216 11.56 -21.46 -7.49
C VAL A 216 10.88 -20.11 -7.77
N ASP A 217 11.16 -19.09 -6.97
CA ASP A 217 10.58 -17.76 -7.17
C ASP A 217 11.07 -17.10 -8.47
N LEU A 218 12.31 -17.37 -8.88
CA LEU A 218 12.83 -16.88 -10.16
C LEU A 218 12.08 -17.51 -11.34
N GLU A 219 11.76 -18.80 -11.26
CA GLU A 219 10.96 -19.49 -12.27
C GLU A 219 9.53 -18.95 -12.29
N TRP A 220 8.96 -18.69 -11.13
CA TRP A 220 7.65 -18.06 -11.00
C TRP A 220 7.61 -16.69 -11.70
N PHE A 221 8.63 -15.82 -11.51
CA PHE A 221 8.72 -14.52 -12.16
C PHE A 221 8.95 -14.64 -13.68
N LYS A 222 9.77 -15.58 -14.17
CA LYS A 222 9.97 -15.81 -15.60
C LYS A 222 8.67 -16.19 -16.33
N GLN A 223 7.75 -16.85 -15.62
CA GLN A 223 6.43 -17.21 -16.13
C GLN A 223 5.38 -16.11 -15.90
N GLY A 224 5.79 -14.95 -15.34
CA GLY A 224 4.88 -13.83 -15.06
C GLY A 224 3.79 -14.19 -14.05
N GLY A 225 4.12 -15.02 -13.05
CA GLY A 225 3.17 -15.49 -12.05
C GLY A 225 2.00 -16.33 -12.60
N GLY A 226 2.14 -16.84 -13.81
CA GLY A 226 1.08 -17.56 -14.50
C GLY A 226 -0.04 -16.70 -15.10
N ILE A 227 -0.08 -15.40 -14.77
CA ILE A 227 -1.16 -14.49 -15.18
C ILE A 227 -1.15 -14.26 -16.71
N VAL A 228 0.04 -14.07 -17.29
CA VAL A 228 0.20 -13.73 -18.70
C VAL A 228 0.06 -14.96 -19.60
N LYS A 229 0.70 -16.07 -19.24
CA LYS A 229 0.78 -17.28 -20.03
C LYS A 229 -0.27 -18.33 -19.67
N LYS A 230 -1.12 -18.09 -18.65
CA LYS A 230 -2.06 -19.06 -18.09
C LYS A 230 -1.37 -20.38 -17.71
N THR A 231 -0.16 -20.31 -17.17
CA THR A 231 0.60 -21.42 -16.62
C THR A 231 0.45 -21.42 -15.10
N HIS A 232 0.78 -22.54 -14.47
CA HIS A 232 0.82 -22.67 -13.01
C HIS A 232 2.27 -22.90 -12.59
N PRO A 233 3.06 -21.81 -12.41
CA PRO A 233 4.45 -21.97 -11.99
C PRO A 233 4.50 -22.56 -10.60
N PRO A 234 5.49 -23.43 -10.32
CA PRO A 234 5.59 -24.11 -9.02
C PRO A 234 5.78 -23.09 -7.89
N ALA A 235 5.17 -23.37 -6.74
CA ALA A 235 5.25 -22.51 -5.58
C ALA A 235 5.19 -23.27 -4.25
N GLY A 236 5.99 -22.83 -3.28
CA GLY A 236 5.92 -23.25 -1.89
C GLY A 236 4.73 -22.63 -1.15
N LYS A 237 4.80 -22.54 0.22
CA LYS A 237 3.77 -21.89 1.04
C LYS A 237 3.48 -20.46 0.58
N MET A 238 4.54 -19.72 0.20
CA MET A 238 4.47 -18.38 -0.39
C MET A 238 5.03 -18.44 -1.81
N ASN A 239 4.29 -17.90 -2.78
CA ASN A 239 4.77 -17.75 -4.14
C ASN A 239 5.65 -16.49 -4.31
N GLY A 240 6.31 -16.35 -5.46
CA GLY A 240 7.20 -15.21 -5.73
C GLY A 240 6.54 -13.84 -5.56
N GLY A 241 5.27 -13.69 -5.94
CA GLY A 241 4.52 -12.44 -5.78
C GLY A 241 4.19 -12.13 -4.32
N GLU A 242 3.81 -13.14 -3.53
CA GLU A 242 3.57 -12.99 -2.08
C GLU A 242 4.86 -12.63 -1.34
N LYS A 243 6.00 -13.24 -1.73
CA LYS A 243 7.33 -12.89 -1.19
C LYS A 243 7.76 -11.48 -1.57
N ALA A 244 7.53 -11.06 -2.82
CA ALA A 244 7.79 -9.69 -3.24
C ALA A 244 6.94 -8.68 -2.44
N TRP A 245 5.66 -8.97 -2.22
CA TRP A 245 4.80 -8.16 -1.36
C TRP A 245 5.32 -8.08 0.07
N PHE A 246 5.77 -9.22 0.64
CA PHE A 246 6.33 -9.25 1.99
C PHE A 246 7.59 -8.37 2.09
N TRP A 247 8.57 -8.54 1.19
CA TRP A 247 9.84 -7.84 1.29
C TRP A 247 9.76 -6.36 0.91
N LEU A 248 9.01 -6.01 -0.14
CA LEU A 248 8.85 -4.62 -0.57
C LEU A 248 7.80 -3.88 0.26
N GLY A 249 6.61 -4.48 0.43
CA GLY A 249 5.50 -3.87 1.14
C GLY A 249 5.67 -3.95 2.66
N VAL A 250 5.62 -5.16 3.22
CA VAL A 250 5.58 -5.35 4.68
C VAL A 250 6.92 -4.97 5.32
N PHE A 251 8.03 -5.49 4.82
CA PHE A 251 9.36 -5.20 5.37
C PHE A 251 9.85 -3.80 4.96
N GLY A 252 9.99 -3.52 3.67
CA GLY A 252 10.60 -2.29 3.19
C GLY A 252 9.77 -1.05 3.51
N LEU A 253 8.60 -0.93 2.92
CA LEU A 253 7.72 0.23 3.12
C LEU A 253 7.14 0.26 4.53
N GLY A 254 6.81 -0.90 5.10
CA GLY A 254 6.30 -1.00 6.46
C GLY A 254 7.29 -0.52 7.52
N LEU A 255 8.55 -0.91 7.44
CA LEU A 255 9.60 -0.38 8.33
C LEU A 255 9.87 1.10 8.06
N ALA A 256 9.86 1.52 6.79
CA ALA A 256 10.08 2.92 6.45
C ALA A 256 9.00 3.83 7.09
N VAL A 257 7.71 3.50 6.98
CA VAL A 257 6.65 4.29 7.62
C VAL A 257 6.67 4.18 9.14
N SER A 258 7.03 3.01 9.69
CA SER A 258 7.12 2.83 11.14
C SER A 258 8.25 3.65 11.74
N ILE A 259 9.47 3.55 11.20
CA ILE A 259 10.64 4.30 11.69
C ILE A 259 10.40 5.80 11.55
N THR A 260 9.98 6.25 10.36
CA THR A 260 9.71 7.67 10.13
C THR A 260 8.54 8.18 10.97
N GLY A 261 7.49 7.38 11.14
CA GLY A 261 6.36 7.71 12.01
C GLY A 261 6.77 7.89 13.47
N LEU A 262 7.58 6.98 14.01
CA LEU A 262 8.11 7.08 15.39
C LEU A 262 9.02 8.31 15.58
N VAL A 263 9.85 8.64 14.59
CA VAL A 263 10.67 9.87 14.62
C VAL A 263 9.80 11.12 14.69
N LEU A 264 8.67 11.14 13.95
CA LEU A 264 7.73 12.27 13.93
C LEU A 264 6.89 12.37 15.20
N ASP A 265 6.53 11.23 15.78
CA ASP A 265 5.65 11.15 16.95
C ASP A 265 6.38 11.42 18.26
N PHE A 266 7.69 11.16 18.29
CA PHE A 266 8.55 11.37 19.46
C PHE A 266 9.67 12.40 19.20
N PRO A 267 9.37 13.70 19.06
CA PRO A 267 10.37 14.76 18.78
C PRO A 267 11.19 15.14 20.01
N ILE A 268 11.54 14.19 20.85
CA ILE A 268 12.22 14.38 22.14
C ILE A 268 13.72 14.08 22.12
N PHE A 269 14.24 13.60 20.98
CA PHE A 269 15.65 13.22 20.83
C PHE A 269 16.50 14.31 20.15
N GLY A 270 16.08 15.56 20.21
CA GLY A 270 16.80 16.69 19.62
C GLY A 270 16.77 16.75 18.09
N GLN A 271 15.73 16.19 17.48
CA GLN A 271 15.56 16.28 16.01
C GLN A 271 15.48 17.73 15.56
N THR A 272 16.33 18.09 14.60
CA THR A 272 16.30 19.39 13.94
C THR A 272 15.08 19.54 13.03
N ARG A 273 14.74 20.76 12.63
CA ARG A 273 13.68 21.02 11.64
C ARG A 273 13.93 20.30 10.32
N ASP A 274 15.18 20.20 9.90
CA ASP A 274 15.61 19.54 8.68
C ASP A 274 15.32 18.04 8.75
N VAL A 275 15.70 17.39 9.85
CA VAL A 275 15.38 15.98 10.10
C VAL A 275 13.87 15.76 10.05
N MET A 276 13.08 16.61 10.72
CA MET A 276 11.62 16.48 10.74
C MET A 276 11.00 16.69 9.35
N ALA A 277 11.50 17.66 8.57
CA ALA A 277 11.01 17.92 7.19
C ALA A 277 11.30 16.73 6.25
N TRP A 278 12.50 16.20 6.28
CA TRP A 278 12.88 15.03 5.48
C TRP A 278 12.11 13.78 5.92
N THR A 279 12.00 13.55 7.22
CA THR A 279 11.29 12.41 7.79
C THR A 279 9.82 12.44 7.38
N GLN A 280 9.17 13.60 7.45
CA GLN A 280 7.77 13.75 7.03
C GLN A 280 7.60 13.50 5.52
N SER A 281 8.54 13.97 4.69
CA SER A 281 8.51 13.72 3.25
C SER A 281 8.66 12.22 2.94
N LEU A 282 9.61 11.55 3.57
CA LEU A 282 9.84 10.11 3.40
C LEU A 282 8.65 9.29 3.91
N HIS A 283 8.07 9.68 5.06
CA HIS A 283 6.89 9.03 5.61
C HIS A 283 5.72 9.09 4.63
N ALA A 284 5.43 10.28 4.11
CA ALA A 284 4.32 10.46 3.17
C ALA A 284 4.55 9.73 1.85
N ILE A 285 5.76 9.77 1.28
CA ILE A 285 6.12 9.04 0.06
C ILE A 285 5.93 7.54 0.28
N ALA A 286 6.54 6.98 1.32
CA ALA A 286 6.46 5.55 1.62
C ALA A 286 5.01 5.11 1.87
N ALA A 287 4.22 5.90 2.60
CA ALA A 287 2.81 5.63 2.85
C ALA A 287 1.99 5.64 1.55
N ILE A 288 2.17 6.62 0.67
CA ILE A 288 1.48 6.70 -0.62
C ILE A 288 1.79 5.47 -1.48
N PHE A 289 3.07 5.10 -1.60
CA PHE A 289 3.46 3.91 -2.35
C PHE A 289 2.88 2.64 -1.75
N TRP A 290 2.93 2.50 -0.43
CA TRP A 290 2.40 1.31 0.23
C TRP A 290 0.88 1.19 0.09
N ILE A 291 0.14 2.28 0.24
CA ILE A 291 -1.31 2.31 -0.01
C ILE A 291 -1.62 1.94 -1.46
N GLY A 292 -0.85 2.43 -2.43
CA GLY A 292 -1.01 2.04 -3.83
C GLY A 292 -0.81 0.54 -4.07
N LEU A 293 0.26 -0.04 -3.52
CA LEU A 293 0.51 -1.48 -3.62
C LEU A 293 -0.50 -2.33 -2.84
N PHE A 294 -1.02 -1.81 -1.73
CA PHE A 294 -2.08 -2.45 -0.94
C PHE A 294 -3.35 -2.72 -1.77
N PHE A 295 -3.74 -1.81 -2.68
CA PHE A 295 -4.86 -2.10 -3.59
C PHE A 295 -4.62 -3.34 -4.45
N GLY A 296 -3.38 -3.55 -4.91
CA GLY A 296 -2.98 -4.75 -5.64
C GLY A 296 -3.06 -6.01 -4.77
N HIS A 297 -2.58 -5.93 -3.53
CA HIS A 297 -2.67 -7.03 -2.56
C HIS A 297 -4.13 -7.43 -2.29
N VAL A 298 -4.99 -6.46 -2.02
CA VAL A 298 -6.44 -6.71 -1.81
C VAL A 298 -7.07 -7.32 -3.05
N TYR A 299 -6.76 -6.79 -4.24
CA TYR A 299 -7.30 -7.30 -5.50
C TYR A 299 -6.92 -8.78 -5.73
N ILE A 300 -5.64 -9.13 -5.62
CA ILE A 300 -5.18 -10.51 -5.83
C ILE A 300 -5.77 -11.45 -4.79
N GLY A 301 -5.82 -11.02 -3.53
CA GLY A 301 -6.36 -11.82 -2.43
C GLY A 301 -7.88 -11.95 -2.41
N THR A 302 -8.62 -11.24 -3.28
CA THR A 302 -10.10 -11.27 -3.32
C THR A 302 -10.64 -11.54 -4.71
N LEU A 303 -10.72 -10.50 -5.56
CA LEU A 303 -11.35 -10.54 -6.89
C LEU A 303 -10.46 -11.16 -7.97
N GLY A 304 -9.15 -11.04 -7.83
CA GLY A 304 -8.17 -11.42 -8.85
C GLY A 304 -7.99 -12.93 -8.98
N THR A 305 -8.09 -13.67 -7.88
CA THR A 305 -7.85 -15.13 -7.84
C THR A 305 -8.96 -15.84 -7.08
N GLU A 306 -9.64 -16.76 -7.76
CA GLU A 306 -10.70 -17.57 -7.15
C GLU A 306 -10.10 -18.46 -6.03
N GLY A 307 -10.68 -18.40 -4.83
CA GLY A 307 -10.27 -19.24 -3.69
C GLY A 307 -9.15 -18.66 -2.82
N ALA A 308 -8.53 -17.54 -3.20
CA ALA A 308 -7.43 -16.94 -2.44
C ALA A 308 -7.86 -16.41 -1.07
N PHE A 309 -9.03 -15.79 -0.99
CA PHE A 309 -9.54 -15.14 0.22
C PHE A 309 -9.77 -16.14 1.37
N GLU A 310 -10.26 -17.33 1.07
CA GLU A 310 -10.64 -18.33 2.07
C GLU A 310 -9.47 -18.72 2.99
N GLY A 311 -8.26 -18.81 2.44
CA GLY A 311 -7.06 -19.13 3.22
C GLY A 311 -6.87 -18.18 4.40
N MET A 312 -6.91 -16.87 4.17
CA MET A 312 -6.74 -15.87 5.23
C MET A 312 -8.03 -15.63 6.03
N ALA A 313 -9.22 -15.75 5.42
CA ALA A 313 -10.49 -15.56 6.11
C ALA A 313 -10.83 -16.75 7.04
N ARG A 314 -10.65 -18.00 6.58
CA ARG A 314 -11.05 -19.22 7.30
C ARG A 314 -9.89 -20.04 7.83
N GLY A 315 -8.66 -19.81 7.35
CA GLY A 315 -7.44 -20.54 7.71
C GLY A 315 -7.18 -21.77 6.85
N ARG A 316 -8.09 -22.08 5.91
CA ARG A 316 -8.01 -23.26 5.06
C ARG A 316 -8.21 -22.90 3.60
N SER A 317 -7.54 -23.60 2.71
CA SER A 317 -7.65 -23.41 1.27
C SER A 317 -8.18 -24.68 0.62
N ASP A 318 -8.98 -24.54 -0.45
CA ASP A 318 -9.42 -25.66 -1.28
C ASP A 318 -8.20 -26.39 -1.87
N ILE A 319 -8.26 -27.73 -1.95
CA ILE A 319 -7.12 -28.53 -2.41
C ILE A 319 -6.81 -28.31 -3.90
N ASN A 320 -7.81 -28.02 -4.74
CA ASN A 320 -7.54 -27.67 -6.14
C ASN A 320 -6.86 -26.31 -6.25
N TRP A 321 -7.25 -25.36 -5.39
CA TRP A 321 -6.54 -24.08 -5.26
C TRP A 321 -5.08 -24.29 -4.83
N ALA A 322 -4.86 -25.14 -3.81
CA ALA A 322 -3.53 -25.43 -3.30
C ALA A 322 -2.64 -26.09 -4.38
N LYS A 323 -3.16 -27.06 -5.11
CA LYS A 323 -2.47 -27.73 -6.22
C LYS A 323 -2.16 -26.79 -7.37
N GLN A 324 -3.08 -25.86 -7.68
CA GLN A 324 -2.93 -24.95 -8.82
C GLN A 324 -1.95 -23.80 -8.55
N HIS A 325 -1.90 -23.29 -7.31
CA HIS A 325 -1.16 -22.08 -6.97
C HIS A 325 0.02 -22.30 -6.02
N HIS A 326 0.07 -23.45 -5.32
CA HIS A 326 1.06 -23.80 -4.30
C HIS A 326 1.32 -25.30 -4.26
N ASP A 327 1.61 -25.88 -5.43
CA ASP A 327 1.77 -27.32 -5.65
C ASP A 327 2.82 -27.94 -4.72
N LEU A 328 4.02 -27.35 -4.64
CA LEU A 328 5.10 -27.85 -3.79
C LEU A 328 4.72 -27.81 -2.30
N TRP A 329 4.00 -26.77 -1.87
CA TRP A 329 3.50 -26.70 -0.51
C TRP A 329 2.43 -27.76 -0.25
N TYR A 330 1.52 -27.98 -1.18
CA TYR A 330 0.49 -29.01 -1.05
C TYR A 330 1.11 -30.38 -0.90
N GLU A 331 2.07 -30.75 -1.75
CA GLU A 331 2.80 -32.02 -1.69
C GLU A 331 3.54 -32.17 -0.36
N GLU A 332 4.20 -31.14 0.13
CA GLU A 332 4.86 -31.10 1.43
C GLU A 332 3.89 -31.38 2.59
N GLN A 333 2.69 -30.79 2.57
CA GLN A 333 1.71 -31.00 3.64
C GLN A 333 1.17 -32.44 3.62
N ILE A 334 0.89 -33.00 2.46
CA ILE A 334 0.45 -34.42 2.35
C ILE A 334 1.56 -35.34 2.82
N ALA A 335 2.81 -35.10 2.46
CA ALA A 335 3.95 -35.88 2.94
C ALA A 335 4.14 -35.82 4.47
N LYS A 336 3.72 -34.71 5.10
CA LYS A 336 3.71 -34.55 6.57
C LYS A 336 2.51 -35.19 7.25
N GLY A 337 1.60 -35.83 6.49
CA GLY A 337 0.42 -36.50 7.01
C GLY A 337 -0.80 -35.61 7.24
N GLU A 338 -0.80 -34.38 6.71
CA GLU A 338 -2.00 -33.54 6.74
C GLU A 338 -3.10 -34.15 5.86
N VAL A 339 -4.28 -34.29 6.44
CA VAL A 339 -5.43 -34.88 5.76
C VAL A 339 -6.40 -33.77 5.33
N PRO A 340 -6.71 -33.66 4.03
CA PRO A 340 -7.75 -32.75 3.57
C PRO A 340 -9.13 -33.15 4.08
N LEU A 341 -9.86 -32.20 4.66
CA LEU A 341 -11.17 -32.41 5.25
C LEU A 341 -12.28 -31.75 4.42
N THR A 342 -13.47 -32.35 4.39
CA THR A 342 -14.70 -31.69 3.95
C THR A 342 -15.16 -30.69 5.01
N VAL A 343 -16.11 -29.80 4.63
CA VAL A 343 -16.68 -28.81 5.58
C VAL A 343 -17.34 -29.52 6.77
N GLU A 344 -18.05 -30.61 6.52
CA GLU A 344 -18.73 -31.37 7.56
C GLU A 344 -17.75 -32.05 8.53
N GLU A 345 -16.65 -32.62 8.01
CA GLU A 345 -15.58 -33.21 8.82
C GLU A 345 -14.86 -32.14 9.66
N GLU A 346 -14.70 -30.94 9.12
CA GLU A 346 -14.15 -29.81 9.88
C GLU A 346 -15.02 -29.39 11.06
N GLU A 347 -16.32 -29.29 10.83
CA GLU A 347 -17.27 -28.90 11.87
C GLU A 347 -17.32 -29.92 12.97
N ARG A 348 -17.32 -31.20 12.62
CA ARG A 348 -17.22 -32.32 13.59
C ARG A 348 -15.93 -32.24 14.42
N ALA A 349 -14.78 -32.06 13.75
CA ALA A 349 -13.49 -31.95 14.43
C ALA A 349 -13.39 -30.71 15.36
N LYS A 350 -14.08 -29.61 15.04
CA LYS A 350 -14.19 -28.47 15.94
C LYS A 350 -15.08 -28.72 17.12
N HIS A 351 -16.22 -29.39 16.90
CA HIS A 351 -17.15 -29.77 17.95
C HIS A 351 -16.49 -30.70 18.96
N ASP A 352 -15.83 -31.76 18.50
CA ASP A 352 -15.14 -32.74 19.34
C ASP A 352 -14.05 -32.10 20.22
N LYS A 353 -13.28 -31.14 19.64
CA LYS A 353 -12.30 -30.37 20.43
C LYS A 353 -12.95 -29.47 21.47
N SER A 354 -14.10 -28.88 21.19
CA SER A 354 -14.83 -28.04 22.14
C SER A 354 -15.39 -28.83 23.32
N VAL A 355 -15.89 -30.03 23.05
CA VAL A 355 -16.40 -30.95 24.08
C VAL A 355 -15.26 -31.51 24.96
N ALA A 356 -14.11 -31.83 24.36
CA ALA A 356 -12.94 -32.30 25.09
C ALA A 356 -12.33 -31.27 26.05
N HIS A 357 -12.59 -29.95 25.84
CA HIS A 357 -12.09 -28.85 26.66
C HIS A 357 -13.10 -28.37 27.73
N GLN A 358 -14.31 -28.95 27.82
CA GLN A 358 -15.23 -28.66 28.92
C GLN A 358 -14.73 -29.31 30.22
N PRO A 359 -14.50 -28.50 31.29
CA PRO A 359 -14.15 -29.09 32.59
C PRO A 359 -15.26 -30.00 33.03
N ARG A 360 -14.93 -31.26 33.33
CA ARG A 360 -15.86 -32.22 33.96
C ARG A 360 -16.17 -31.64 35.32
N HIS A 361 -17.35 -31.06 35.47
CA HIS A 361 -17.88 -30.70 36.78
C HIS A 361 -18.15 -32.03 37.52
N SER A 362 -17.23 -32.41 38.38
CA SER A 362 -17.39 -33.44 39.38
C SER A 362 -17.79 -32.82 40.72
#